data_6781d30d180407d23e1cbb95f74cfe35
#
_entry.id   6781d30d180407d23e1cbb95f74cfe35
#
_cell.length_a   1.000
_cell.length_b   1.000
_cell.length_c   1.000
_cell.angle_alpha   90.00
_cell.angle_beta   90.00
_cell.angle_gamma   90.00
#
_symmetry.space_group_name_H-M   'P 1'
#
loop_
_entity.id
_entity.type
_entity.pdbx_description
1 polymer ?
#
loop_
_entity_poly.entity_id
_entity_poly.type
_entity_poly.pdbx_seq_one_letter_code
_entity_poly.pdbx_strand_id
1 'polypeptide(L)'
;MKKAVITVLGKDTVGIIAKVCTYLADKKINILDISQTIVQDYFNMMMIVDITNVGNEFDNISDDLKEIGKGIGVDIHCQREDIFEMMHRI
;
A
#
# COMPACT_ATOMS: atom_id res chain seq x y z
N MET A 1 -1.70 14.91 11.15
CA MET A 1 -1.96 13.53 10.67
C MET A 1 -0.76 13.02 9.88
N LYS A 2 -0.28 11.84 10.20
CA LYS A 2 0.78 11.20 9.45
C LYS A 2 0.18 10.25 8.43
N LYS A 3 0.65 10.35 7.21
CA LYS A 3 0.12 9.56 6.10
C LYS A 3 1.21 8.73 5.45
N ALA A 4 0.80 7.63 4.84
CA ALA A 4 1.68 6.80 4.02
C ALA A 4 1.01 6.54 2.67
N VAL A 5 1.82 6.30 1.67
CA VAL A 5 1.37 5.94 0.33
C VAL A 5 1.72 4.49 0.10
N ILE A 6 0.73 3.69 -0.24
CA ILE A 6 0.91 2.28 -0.59
C ILE A 6 0.67 2.14 -2.08
N THR A 7 1.65 1.63 -2.80
CA THR A 7 1.52 1.38 -4.24
C THR A 7 1.59 -0.12 -4.49
N VAL A 8 0.70 -0.60 -5.34
CA VAL A 8 0.62 -2.02 -5.71
C VAL A 8 0.69 -2.10 -7.23
N LEU A 9 1.63 -2.86 -7.74
CA LEU A 9 1.81 -3.02 -9.19
C LEU A 9 2.09 -4.48 -9.52
N GLY A 10 1.40 -5.00 -10.51
CA GLY A 10 1.60 -6.35 -10.98
C GLY A 10 0.48 -6.79 -11.89
N LYS A 11 0.49 -8.06 -12.25
CA LYS A 11 -0.61 -8.61 -13.04
C LYS A 11 -1.86 -8.68 -12.20
N ASP A 12 -3.00 -8.38 -12.84
CA ASP A 12 -4.29 -8.44 -12.17
C ASP A 12 -4.54 -9.85 -11.66
N THR A 13 -4.72 -9.98 -10.36
CA THR A 13 -4.92 -11.27 -9.69
C THR A 13 -6.09 -11.14 -8.73
N VAL A 14 -6.93 -12.15 -8.70
CA VAL A 14 -8.07 -12.19 -7.78
C VAL A 14 -7.57 -12.09 -6.33
N GLY A 15 -8.17 -11.20 -5.56
CA GLY A 15 -7.91 -11.11 -4.13
C GLY A 15 -6.83 -10.13 -3.71
N ILE A 16 -6.21 -9.39 -4.64
CA ILE A 16 -5.19 -8.39 -4.28
C ILE A 16 -5.75 -7.38 -3.30
N ILE A 17 -6.86 -6.74 -3.67
CA ILE A 17 -7.48 -5.70 -2.84
C ILE A 17 -7.92 -6.27 -1.50
N ALA A 18 -8.54 -7.45 -1.52
CA ALA A 18 -9.02 -8.09 -0.30
C ALA A 18 -7.89 -8.35 0.68
N LYS A 19 -6.77 -8.90 0.22
CA LYS A 19 -5.64 -9.20 1.10
C LYS A 19 -5.02 -7.94 1.68
N VAL A 20 -4.81 -6.92 0.87
CA VAL A 20 -4.22 -5.67 1.33
C VAL A 20 -5.16 -4.98 2.32
N CYS A 21 -6.43 -4.87 1.97
CA CYS A 21 -7.40 -4.19 2.84
C CYS A 21 -7.62 -4.93 4.14
N THR A 22 -7.67 -6.26 4.11
CA THR A 22 -7.80 -7.07 5.33
C THR A 22 -6.62 -6.85 6.26
N TYR A 23 -5.41 -6.86 5.71
CA TYR A 23 -4.21 -6.60 6.51
C TYR A 23 -4.28 -5.23 7.17
N LEU A 24 -4.64 -4.19 6.40
CA LEU A 24 -4.72 -2.84 6.94
C LEU A 24 -5.78 -2.73 8.03
N ALA A 25 -6.94 -3.38 7.83
CA ALA A 25 -8.00 -3.39 8.83
C ALA A 25 -7.53 -4.07 10.11
N ASP A 26 -6.81 -5.19 10.01
CA ASP A 26 -6.27 -5.90 11.17
C ASP A 26 -5.30 -5.04 11.96
N LYS A 27 -4.56 -4.18 11.29
CA LYS A 27 -3.63 -3.25 11.93
C LYS A 27 -4.30 -1.94 12.34
N LYS A 28 -5.61 -1.81 12.15
CA LYS A 28 -6.39 -0.61 12.47
C LYS A 28 -5.89 0.63 11.73
N ILE A 29 -5.45 0.43 10.51
CA ILE A 29 -5.00 1.52 9.64
C ILE A 29 -6.16 1.95 8.76
N ASN A 30 -6.51 3.23 8.82
CA ASN A 30 -7.61 3.77 8.05
C ASN A 30 -7.17 4.17 6.65
N ILE A 31 -7.94 3.77 5.64
CA ILE A 31 -7.70 4.14 4.25
C ILE A 31 -8.37 5.48 4.00
N LEU A 32 -7.60 6.48 3.61
CA LEU A 32 -8.10 7.83 3.36
C LEU A 32 -8.47 8.04 1.91
N ASP A 33 -7.75 7.39 1.00
CA ASP A 33 -8.01 7.52 -0.43
C ASP A 33 -7.47 6.29 -1.14
N ILE A 34 -8.08 5.95 -2.27
CA ILE A 34 -7.67 4.81 -3.07
C ILE A 34 -7.95 5.10 -4.54
N SER A 35 -6.98 4.81 -5.38
CA SER A 35 -7.12 4.91 -6.82
C SER A 35 -6.56 3.65 -7.46
N GLN A 36 -7.29 3.09 -8.42
CA GLN A 36 -6.85 1.89 -9.10
C GLN A 36 -7.10 2.01 -10.59
N THR A 37 -6.22 1.40 -11.36
CA THR A 37 -6.29 1.41 -12.81
C THR A 37 -5.83 0.04 -13.32
N ILE A 38 -6.53 -0.47 -14.32
CA ILE A 38 -6.11 -1.69 -15.01
C ILE A 38 -5.74 -1.28 -16.42
N VAL A 39 -4.47 -1.52 -16.78
CA VAL A 39 -3.99 -1.23 -18.13
C VAL A 39 -3.56 -2.57 -18.72
N GLN A 40 -4.29 -3.05 -19.72
CA GLN A 40 -4.14 -4.38 -20.25
C GLN A 40 -4.31 -5.41 -19.13
N ASP A 41 -3.28 -6.19 -18.83
CA ASP A 41 -3.34 -7.20 -17.76
C ASP A 41 -2.70 -6.71 -16.46
N TYR A 42 -2.29 -5.44 -16.39
CA TYR A 42 -1.57 -4.93 -15.23
C TYR A 42 -2.49 -4.13 -14.32
N PHE A 43 -2.44 -4.49 -13.06
CA PHE A 43 -3.16 -3.81 -12.00
C PHE A 43 -2.22 -2.78 -11.36
N ASN A 44 -2.71 -1.56 -11.21
CA ASN A 44 -1.96 -0.48 -10.56
C ASN A 44 -2.89 0.19 -9.55
N MET A 45 -2.47 0.20 -8.29
CA MET A 45 -3.26 0.77 -7.22
C MET A 45 -2.40 1.67 -6.36
N MET A 46 -2.95 2.81 -5.98
CA MET A 46 -2.33 3.72 -5.04
C MET A 46 -3.32 4.00 -3.91
N MET A 47 -2.87 3.86 -2.69
CA MET A 47 -3.68 4.12 -1.50
C MET A 47 -2.98 5.13 -0.62
N ILE A 48 -3.76 6.03 -0.02
CA ILE A 48 -3.27 6.92 1.02
C ILE A 48 -3.90 6.46 2.33
N VAL A 49 -3.07 6.18 3.32
CA VAL A 49 -3.53 5.65 4.60
C VAL A 49 -3.03 6.51 5.75
N ASP A 50 -3.79 6.46 6.84
CA ASP A 50 -3.45 7.19 8.07
C ASP A 50 -2.58 6.31 8.96
N ILE A 51 -1.34 6.73 9.19
CA ILE A 51 -0.39 6.02 10.04
C ILE A 51 -0.11 6.75 11.35
N THR A 52 -0.97 7.69 11.73
CA THR A 52 -0.75 8.49 12.93
C THR A 52 -0.54 7.63 14.17
N ASN A 53 -1.28 6.55 14.31
CA ASN A 53 -1.27 5.68 15.49
C ASN A 53 -0.38 4.45 15.33
N VAL A 54 0.40 4.37 14.26
CA VAL A 54 1.23 3.19 13.96
C VAL A 54 2.53 3.20 14.78
N GLY A 55 3.08 4.39 15.05
CA GLY A 55 4.30 4.52 15.84
C GLY A 55 5.49 3.85 15.20
N ASN A 56 6.20 3.04 15.97
CA ASN A 56 7.43 2.38 15.52
C ASN A 56 7.18 1.14 14.68
N GLU A 57 5.93 0.76 14.43
CA GLU A 57 5.60 -0.42 13.66
C GLU A 57 5.58 -0.20 12.15
N PHE A 58 5.85 1.02 11.70
CA PHE A 58 5.75 1.34 10.28
C PHE A 58 6.64 0.44 9.41
N ASP A 59 7.88 0.20 9.84
CA ASP A 59 8.80 -0.65 9.08
C ASP A 59 8.31 -2.09 9.01
N ASN A 60 7.73 -2.59 10.11
CA ASN A 60 7.14 -3.93 10.12
C ASN A 60 5.95 -4.01 9.16
N ILE A 61 5.13 -2.99 9.12
CA ILE A 61 3.98 -2.93 8.21
C ILE A 61 4.45 -2.91 6.76
N SER A 62 5.47 -2.13 6.45
CA SER A 62 6.05 -2.09 5.12
C SER A 62 6.58 -3.46 4.70
N ASP A 63 7.28 -4.14 5.59
CA ASP A 63 7.82 -5.48 5.31
C ASP A 63 6.71 -6.51 5.15
N ASP A 64 5.68 -6.45 5.99
CA ASP A 64 4.54 -7.35 5.90
C ASP A 64 3.82 -7.20 4.56
N LEU A 65 3.63 -5.97 4.10
CA LEU A 65 2.98 -5.71 2.82
C LEU A 65 3.80 -6.24 1.66
N LYS A 66 5.13 -6.12 1.71
CA LYS A 66 6.00 -6.72 0.70
C LYS A 66 5.85 -8.23 0.64
N GLU A 67 5.78 -8.87 1.81
CA GLU A 67 5.60 -10.33 1.87
C GLU A 67 4.23 -10.76 1.32
N ILE A 68 3.18 -9.99 1.62
CA ILE A 68 1.86 -10.24 1.06
C ILE A 68 1.93 -10.14 -0.47
N GLY A 69 2.62 -9.13 -1.00
CA GLY A 69 2.80 -8.97 -2.44
C GLY A 69 3.50 -10.15 -3.07
N LYS A 70 4.57 -10.64 -2.45
CA LYS A 70 5.28 -11.82 -2.95
C LYS A 70 4.37 -13.03 -3.00
N GLY A 71 3.50 -13.19 -2.01
CA GLY A 71 2.59 -14.34 -1.96
C GLY A 71 1.55 -14.35 -3.06
N ILE A 72 1.20 -13.19 -3.62
CA ILE A 72 0.20 -13.07 -4.68
C ILE A 72 0.79 -12.59 -6.00
N GLY A 73 2.11 -12.44 -6.08
CA GLY A 73 2.81 -12.13 -7.33
C GLY A 73 2.73 -10.67 -7.75
N VAL A 74 2.64 -9.74 -6.81
CA VAL A 74 2.64 -8.30 -7.10
C VAL A 74 3.70 -7.60 -6.27
N ASP A 75 4.10 -6.41 -6.71
CA ASP A 75 5.01 -5.55 -5.96
C ASP A 75 4.20 -4.58 -5.13
N ILE A 76 4.41 -4.60 -3.82
CA ILE A 76 3.77 -3.66 -2.92
C ILE A 76 4.85 -2.82 -2.24
N HIS A 77 4.72 -1.50 -2.32
CA HIS A 77 5.61 -0.55 -1.67
C HIS A 77 4.80 0.33 -0.74
N CYS A 78 5.34 0.55 0.47
CA CYS A 78 4.71 1.42 1.45
C CYS A 78 5.75 2.45 1.90
N GLN A 79 5.45 3.72 1.69
CA GLN A 79 6.36 4.82 2.03
C GLN A 79 5.58 5.91 2.76
N ARG A 80 6.24 6.60 3.70
CA ARG A 80 5.62 7.77 4.30
C ARG A 80 5.39 8.83 3.23
N GLU A 81 4.30 9.58 3.38
CA GLU A 81 3.90 10.58 2.38
C GLU A 81 5.00 11.61 2.14
N ASP A 82 5.66 12.08 3.19
CA ASP A 82 6.71 13.07 3.06
C ASP A 82 7.88 12.55 2.20
N ILE A 83 8.26 11.29 2.38
CA ILE A 83 9.32 10.67 1.59
C ILE A 83 8.85 10.46 0.14
N PHE A 84 7.61 10.00 -0.03
CA PHE A 84 7.05 9.80 -1.36
C PHE A 84 7.04 11.11 -2.16
N GLU A 85 6.63 12.20 -1.53
CA GLU A 85 6.60 13.51 -2.19
C GLU A 85 7.98 13.98 -2.59
N MET A 86 8.99 13.75 -1.74
CA MET A 86 10.37 14.11 -2.06
C MET A 86 10.88 13.37 -3.29
N MET A 87 10.55 12.08 -3.41
CA MET A 87 11.02 11.25 -4.52
C MET A 87 10.31 11.59 -5.83
N HIS A 88 9.09 12.10 -5.78
CA HIS A 88 8.27 12.37 -6.96
C HIS A 88 8.10 13.86 -7.20
N ARG A 89 8.92 14.68 -6.58
CA ARG A 89 8.87 16.12 -6.72
C ARG A 89 9.51 16.53 -8.05
N ILE A 90 8.80 17.34 -8.78
CA ILE A 90 9.29 17.88 -10.04
C ILE A 90 9.68 19.34 -9.85
#